data_1d16fc32534278b3cfdfcb9e2019035c
#
_entry.id   1d16fc32534278b3cfdfcb9e2019035c
#
_cell.length_a   1.000
_cell.length_b   1.000
_cell.length_c   1.000
_cell.angle_alpha   90.00
_cell.angle_beta   90.00
_cell.angle_gamma   90.00
#
_symmetry.space_group_name_H-M   'P 1'
#
loop_
_entity.id
_entity.type
_entity.pdbx_description
1 polymer ?
#
loop_
_entity_poly.entity_id
_entity_poly.type
_entity_poly.pdbx_seq_one_letter_code
_entity_poly.pdbx_strand_id
1 'polypeptide(L)'
;MLLNAQDLKNAAGLTLDHYNRRAADFWEGTRGHDVSQNIANLLRYIEGQPPFAILDLGCGPGRDLKTFQDLGHVAVGLEGATRFAAMARDQGCEVWEQNFLSLDLPANRFDGVFANASLFHVPSQEIPRILRELHATLKPRAVLFSSNPHGHDEEGWNNCRYGAYHTLEAWRGFMLGAGFMELTHYYRPAGLPREQQPWLASLWRRNP
;
A
#
# COMPACT_ATOMS: atom_id res chain seq x y z
N MET A 1 -15.39 14.32 11.18
CA MET A 1 -14.93 14.62 12.58
C MET A 1 -13.60 13.89 12.76
N LEU A 2 -12.58 14.55 13.33
CA LEU A 2 -11.29 13.88 13.57
C LEU A 2 -11.46 12.79 14.63
N LEU A 3 -10.84 11.64 14.39
CA LEU A 3 -10.77 10.53 15.35
C LEU A 3 -9.81 10.91 16.49
N ASN A 4 -10.19 10.60 17.72
CA ASN A 4 -9.26 10.72 18.85
C ASN A 4 -8.25 9.55 18.87
N ALA A 5 -7.26 9.60 19.77
CA ALA A 5 -6.20 8.60 19.83
C ALA A 5 -6.73 7.16 20.09
N GLN A 6 -7.83 7.02 20.86
CA GLN A 6 -8.43 5.70 21.11
C GLN A 6 -9.17 5.21 19.87
N ASP A 7 -9.88 6.08 19.16
CA ASP A 7 -10.59 5.72 17.93
C ASP A 7 -9.61 5.30 16.82
N LEU A 8 -8.46 5.98 16.71
CA LEU A 8 -7.38 5.58 15.79
C LEU A 8 -6.85 4.17 16.12
N LYS A 9 -6.57 3.90 17.40
CA LYS A 9 -6.15 2.56 17.82
C LYS A 9 -7.21 1.50 17.52
N ASN A 10 -8.49 1.83 17.75
CA ASN A 10 -9.61 0.94 17.45
C ASN A 10 -9.73 0.69 15.94
N ALA A 11 -9.60 1.73 15.11
CA ALA A 11 -9.67 1.60 13.66
C ALA A 11 -8.58 0.65 13.13
N ALA A 12 -7.35 0.80 13.58
CA ALA A 12 -6.27 -0.10 13.22
C ALA A 12 -6.48 -1.51 13.82
N GLY A 13 -6.69 -1.62 15.12
CA GLY A 13 -6.78 -2.91 15.82
C GLY A 13 -7.90 -3.80 15.29
N LEU A 14 -9.13 -3.27 15.15
CA LEU A 14 -10.26 -4.04 14.65
C LEU A 14 -10.10 -4.45 13.17
N THR A 15 -9.47 -3.59 12.36
CA THR A 15 -9.15 -3.92 10.97
C THR A 15 -8.14 -5.07 10.89
N LEU A 16 -7.06 -5.02 11.67
CA LEU A 16 -6.05 -6.08 11.74
C LEU A 16 -6.64 -7.39 12.30
N ASP A 17 -7.47 -7.30 13.33
CA ASP A 17 -8.18 -8.45 13.88
C ASP A 17 -9.11 -9.12 12.86
N HIS A 18 -9.80 -8.35 12.04
CA HIS A 18 -10.63 -8.89 10.96
C HIS A 18 -9.77 -9.72 9.99
N TYR A 19 -8.62 -9.20 9.55
CA TYR A 19 -7.72 -9.91 8.65
C TYR A 19 -7.09 -11.14 9.32
N ASN A 20 -6.71 -11.04 10.58
CA ASN A 20 -6.19 -12.17 11.34
C ASN A 20 -7.19 -13.34 11.41
N ARG A 21 -8.46 -13.04 11.68
CA ARG A 21 -9.51 -14.09 11.78
C ARG A 21 -9.85 -14.74 10.43
N ARG A 22 -9.65 -14.02 9.33
CA ARG A 22 -10.03 -14.46 7.97
C ARG A 22 -8.86 -14.70 7.05
N ALA A 23 -7.66 -14.94 7.60
CA ALA A 23 -6.45 -15.00 6.81
C ALA A 23 -6.49 -16.08 5.70
N ALA A 24 -7.00 -17.27 6.01
CA ALA A 24 -7.13 -18.36 5.04
C ALA A 24 -8.15 -18.04 3.93
N ASP A 25 -9.34 -17.53 4.31
CA ASP A 25 -10.39 -17.15 3.35
C ASP A 25 -9.90 -16.06 2.42
N PHE A 26 -9.20 -15.06 2.99
CA PHE A 26 -8.62 -13.97 2.22
C PHE A 26 -7.60 -14.48 1.20
N TRP A 27 -6.70 -15.38 1.61
CA TRP A 27 -5.72 -15.99 0.71
C TRP A 27 -6.40 -16.72 -0.44
N GLU A 28 -7.34 -17.61 -0.15
CA GLU A 28 -8.07 -18.35 -1.18
C GLU A 28 -8.81 -17.43 -2.15
N GLY A 29 -9.39 -16.34 -1.65
CA GLY A 29 -10.12 -15.36 -2.48
C GLY A 29 -9.23 -14.43 -3.30
N THR A 30 -7.94 -14.26 -2.95
CA THR A 30 -7.09 -13.23 -3.56
C THR A 30 -5.81 -13.73 -4.21
N ARG A 31 -5.36 -14.96 -3.92
CA ARG A 31 -4.10 -15.53 -4.44
C ARG A 31 -4.02 -15.55 -5.97
N GLY A 32 -5.17 -15.65 -6.64
CA GLY A 32 -5.26 -15.66 -8.12
C GLY A 32 -5.53 -14.29 -8.76
N HIS A 33 -5.56 -13.20 -7.99
CA HIS A 33 -5.79 -11.87 -8.57
C HIS A 33 -4.59 -11.41 -9.39
N ASP A 34 -4.84 -11.02 -10.64
CA ASP A 34 -3.81 -10.46 -11.51
C ASP A 34 -3.51 -9.00 -11.14
N VAL A 35 -2.30 -8.75 -10.66
CA VAL A 35 -1.75 -7.42 -10.35
C VAL A 35 -0.49 -7.12 -11.18
N SER A 36 -0.23 -7.90 -12.22
CA SER A 36 0.96 -7.77 -13.08
C SER A 36 1.12 -6.36 -13.65
N GLN A 37 0.01 -5.72 -14.05
CA GLN A 37 0.03 -4.33 -14.50
C GLN A 37 0.57 -3.37 -13.44
N ASN A 38 0.19 -3.54 -12.16
CA ASN A 38 0.61 -2.69 -11.07
C ASN A 38 2.11 -2.85 -10.80
N ILE A 39 2.57 -4.10 -10.72
CA ILE A 39 3.99 -4.44 -10.53
C ILE A 39 4.83 -3.91 -11.69
N ALA A 40 4.43 -4.19 -12.94
CA ALA A 40 5.15 -3.72 -14.13
C ALA A 40 5.24 -2.18 -14.18
N ASN A 41 4.18 -1.47 -13.79
CA ASN A 41 4.19 -0.02 -13.74
C ASN A 41 5.15 0.50 -12.64
N LEU A 42 5.16 -0.07 -11.43
CA LEU A 42 6.15 0.34 -10.43
C LEU A 42 7.56 0.19 -10.98
N LEU A 43 7.91 -1.02 -11.46
CA LEU A 43 9.26 -1.34 -11.95
C LEU A 43 9.69 -0.46 -13.14
N ARG A 44 8.75 -0.15 -14.04
CA ARG A 44 9.00 0.71 -15.21
C ARG A 44 9.43 2.14 -14.85
N TYR A 45 8.91 2.68 -13.74
CA TYR A 45 9.18 4.07 -13.34
C TYR A 45 10.34 4.20 -12.36
N ILE A 46 10.88 3.11 -11.80
CA ILE A 46 12.12 3.14 -11.02
C ILE A 46 13.29 3.40 -11.96
N GLU A 47 14.10 4.40 -11.63
CA GLU A 47 15.30 4.74 -12.38
C GLU A 47 16.47 3.84 -11.97
N GLY A 48 17.40 3.57 -12.90
CA GLY A 48 18.59 2.75 -12.66
C GLY A 48 18.46 1.32 -13.20
N GLN A 49 19.27 0.44 -12.66
CA GLN A 49 19.33 -0.97 -13.08
C GLN A 49 18.94 -1.91 -11.91
N PRO A 50 18.18 -2.97 -12.17
CA PRO A 50 17.88 -3.99 -11.15
C PRO A 50 19.19 -4.67 -10.67
N PRO A 51 19.17 -5.31 -9.47
CA PRO A 51 18.02 -5.49 -8.59
C PRO A 51 17.63 -4.23 -7.83
N PHE A 52 16.33 -3.98 -7.69
CA PHE A 52 15.79 -2.87 -6.90
C PHE A 52 15.46 -3.31 -5.47
N ALA A 53 15.63 -2.40 -4.50
CA ALA A 53 15.14 -2.56 -3.13
C ALA A 53 13.68 -2.07 -3.05
N ILE A 54 12.74 -2.96 -2.75
CA ILE A 54 11.29 -2.68 -2.77
C ILE A 54 10.69 -2.95 -1.39
N LEU A 55 9.88 -2.02 -0.92
CA LEU A 55 8.99 -2.21 0.24
C LEU A 55 7.57 -2.52 -0.26
N ASP A 56 7.06 -3.71 0.06
CA ASP A 56 5.65 -4.07 -0.14
C ASP A 56 4.87 -3.70 1.12
N LEU A 57 4.16 -2.57 1.07
CA LEU A 57 3.48 -1.95 2.20
C LEU A 57 2.06 -2.50 2.36
N GLY A 58 1.83 -3.29 3.40
CA GLY A 58 0.64 -4.10 3.57
C GLY A 58 0.67 -5.32 2.65
N CYS A 59 1.77 -6.09 2.73
CA CYS A 59 2.05 -7.19 1.81
C CYS A 59 1.05 -8.36 1.91
N GLY A 60 0.18 -8.34 2.94
CA GLY A 60 -0.76 -9.42 3.18
C GLY A 60 -0.05 -10.77 3.31
N PRO A 61 -0.64 -11.86 2.78
CA PRO A 61 -0.03 -13.19 2.79
C PRO A 61 1.22 -13.36 1.91
N GLY A 62 1.72 -12.29 1.24
CA GLY A 62 3.01 -12.30 0.55
C GLY A 62 2.97 -12.58 -0.96
N ARG A 63 1.80 -12.59 -1.62
CA ARG A 63 1.67 -12.86 -3.07
C ARG A 63 2.54 -11.92 -3.91
N ASP A 64 2.38 -10.61 -3.71
CA ASP A 64 3.06 -9.59 -4.52
C ASP A 64 4.54 -9.51 -4.14
N LEU A 65 4.83 -9.62 -2.84
CA LEU A 65 6.18 -9.70 -2.29
C LEU A 65 6.99 -10.85 -2.92
N LYS A 66 6.38 -12.04 -2.99
CA LYS A 66 7.01 -13.21 -3.64
C LYS A 66 7.24 -12.96 -5.14
N THR A 67 6.32 -12.28 -5.81
CA THR A 67 6.50 -11.91 -7.23
C THR A 67 7.71 -11.00 -7.44
N PHE A 68 7.93 -10.00 -6.58
CA PHE A 68 9.15 -9.16 -6.68
C PHE A 68 10.42 -9.96 -6.49
N GLN A 69 10.43 -10.91 -5.54
CA GLN A 69 11.59 -11.79 -5.32
C GLN A 69 11.86 -12.70 -6.53
N ASP A 70 10.82 -13.28 -7.11
CA ASP A 70 10.92 -14.15 -8.29
C ASP A 70 11.40 -13.39 -9.55
N LEU A 71 11.15 -12.07 -9.60
CA LEU A 71 11.70 -11.16 -10.61
C LEU A 71 13.15 -10.75 -10.32
N GLY A 72 13.76 -11.23 -9.22
CA GLY A 72 15.14 -10.99 -8.86
C GLY A 72 15.38 -9.69 -8.08
N HIS A 73 14.33 -9.08 -7.53
CA HIS A 73 14.45 -7.88 -6.69
C HIS A 73 14.65 -8.21 -5.21
N VAL A 74 15.22 -7.27 -4.44
CA VAL A 74 15.33 -7.35 -2.99
C VAL A 74 14.07 -6.74 -2.37
N ALA A 75 13.10 -7.58 -2.06
CA ALA A 75 11.81 -7.12 -1.55
C ALA A 75 11.62 -7.49 -0.06
N VAL A 76 11.11 -6.53 0.70
CA VAL A 76 10.74 -6.68 2.12
C VAL A 76 9.27 -6.32 2.26
N GLY A 77 8.50 -7.14 2.97
CA GLY A 77 7.11 -6.86 3.30
C GLY A 77 6.98 -6.09 4.60
N LEU A 78 5.97 -5.24 4.70
CA LEU A 78 5.49 -4.68 5.96
C LEU A 78 4.03 -5.07 6.12
N GLU A 79 3.68 -5.69 7.26
CA GLU A 79 2.32 -6.19 7.50
C GLU A 79 1.96 -6.09 8.98
N GLY A 80 0.74 -5.59 9.26
CA GLY A 80 0.25 -5.45 10.63
C GLY A 80 -0.55 -6.65 11.13
N ALA A 81 -1.13 -7.46 10.24
CA ALA A 81 -1.85 -8.65 10.61
C ALA A 81 -0.88 -9.82 10.81
N THR A 82 -0.68 -10.26 12.06
CA THR A 82 0.31 -11.28 12.45
C THR A 82 0.18 -12.59 11.67
N ARG A 83 -1.07 -13.01 11.36
CA ARG A 83 -1.31 -14.22 10.57
C ARG A 83 -0.90 -14.05 9.11
N PHE A 84 -1.11 -12.88 8.50
CA PHE A 84 -0.61 -12.60 7.16
C PHE A 84 0.92 -12.56 7.14
N ALA A 85 1.53 -11.87 8.10
CA ALA A 85 2.99 -11.83 8.22
C ALA A 85 3.60 -13.24 8.37
N ALA A 86 2.97 -14.12 9.17
CA ALA A 86 3.38 -15.51 9.28
C ALA A 86 3.27 -16.25 7.94
N MET A 87 2.13 -16.14 7.24
CA MET A 87 1.93 -16.79 5.92
C MET A 87 2.96 -16.34 4.88
N ALA A 88 3.33 -15.06 4.88
CA ALA A 88 4.35 -14.54 3.96
C ALA A 88 5.76 -15.07 4.35
N ARG A 89 6.08 -15.13 5.64
CA ARG A 89 7.34 -15.72 6.13
C ARG A 89 7.46 -17.22 5.80
N ASP A 90 6.35 -17.95 5.87
CA ASP A 90 6.30 -19.38 5.49
C ASP A 90 6.62 -19.62 4.00
N GLN A 91 6.44 -18.57 3.16
CA GLN A 91 6.85 -18.56 1.75
C GLN A 91 8.32 -18.11 1.55
N GLY A 92 9.08 -17.90 2.63
CA GLY A 92 10.47 -17.45 2.59
C GLY A 92 10.66 -15.95 2.43
N CYS A 93 9.62 -15.15 2.67
CA CYS A 93 9.71 -13.69 2.57
C CYS A 93 10.21 -13.05 3.87
N GLU A 94 11.03 -11.99 3.76
CA GLU A 94 11.32 -11.10 4.89
C GLU A 94 10.11 -10.19 5.13
N VAL A 95 9.57 -10.17 6.36
CA VAL A 95 8.42 -9.34 6.72
C VAL A 95 8.66 -8.63 8.04
N TRP A 96 8.50 -7.31 8.04
CA TRP A 96 8.45 -6.47 9.23
C TRP A 96 7.01 -6.36 9.72
N GLU A 97 6.80 -6.79 10.94
CA GLU A 97 5.47 -6.75 11.55
C GLU A 97 5.26 -5.40 12.21
N GLN A 98 4.59 -4.47 11.50
CA GLN A 98 4.37 -3.10 11.93
C GLN A 98 2.96 -2.63 11.56
N ASN A 99 2.40 -1.75 12.39
CA ASN A 99 1.14 -1.05 12.12
C ASN A 99 1.42 0.28 11.43
N PHE A 100 0.60 0.66 10.45
CA PHE A 100 0.72 1.94 9.75
C PHE A 100 0.66 3.18 10.66
N LEU A 101 0.01 3.06 11.82
CA LEU A 101 -0.02 4.16 12.79
C LEU A 101 1.28 4.31 13.61
N SER A 102 2.22 3.35 13.51
CA SER A 102 3.52 3.41 14.19
C SER A 102 4.58 2.73 13.33
N LEU A 103 4.97 3.39 12.25
CA LEU A 103 6.01 2.92 11.35
C LEU A 103 7.40 3.22 11.93
N ASP A 104 8.31 2.26 11.77
CA ASP A 104 9.75 2.41 12.03
C ASP A 104 10.51 1.99 10.77
N LEU A 105 10.73 2.93 9.88
CA LEU A 105 11.30 2.70 8.56
C LEU A 105 12.69 3.34 8.45
N PRO A 106 13.69 2.61 7.93
CA PRO A 106 15.01 3.16 7.68
C PRO A 106 14.96 4.22 6.58
N ALA A 107 15.67 5.34 6.77
CA ALA A 107 15.72 6.40 5.79
C ALA A 107 16.49 6.00 4.51
N ASN A 108 16.06 6.50 3.35
CA ASN A 108 16.74 6.36 2.05
C ASN A 108 17.11 4.91 1.68
N ARG A 109 16.25 3.96 1.96
CA ARG A 109 16.53 2.53 1.74
C ARG A 109 15.97 1.99 0.43
N PHE A 110 14.75 2.39 0.05
CA PHE A 110 14.01 1.73 -1.03
C PHE A 110 14.04 2.50 -2.33
N ASP A 111 14.16 1.77 -3.44
CA ASP A 111 13.99 2.25 -4.80
C ASP A 111 12.51 2.35 -5.19
N GLY A 112 11.67 1.56 -4.55
CA GLY A 112 10.22 1.54 -4.72
C GLY A 112 9.47 1.19 -3.45
N VAL A 113 8.30 1.81 -3.26
CA VAL A 113 7.26 1.39 -2.31
C VAL A 113 6.06 0.93 -3.11
N PHE A 114 5.56 -0.27 -2.83
CA PHE A 114 4.37 -0.85 -3.43
C PHE A 114 3.26 -0.93 -2.38
N ALA A 115 2.26 -0.05 -2.47
CA ALA A 115 1.12 0.02 -1.56
C ALA A 115 -0.16 -0.40 -2.31
N ASN A 116 -0.28 -1.71 -2.56
CA ASN A 116 -1.39 -2.26 -3.34
C ASN A 116 -2.55 -2.67 -2.44
N ALA A 117 -3.64 -1.92 -2.46
CA ALA A 117 -4.85 -2.16 -1.67
C ALA A 117 -4.59 -2.16 -0.15
N SER A 118 -3.78 -1.24 0.36
CA SER A 118 -3.40 -1.18 1.77
C SER A 118 -3.67 0.18 2.43
N LEU A 119 -3.26 1.29 1.82
CA LEU A 119 -3.34 2.63 2.43
C LEU A 119 -4.77 3.14 2.66
N PHE A 120 -5.76 2.59 1.99
CA PHE A 120 -7.16 2.96 2.23
C PHE A 120 -7.68 2.53 3.63
N HIS A 121 -6.94 1.70 4.37
CA HIS A 121 -7.25 1.38 5.76
C HIS A 121 -6.73 2.42 6.77
N VAL A 122 -6.03 3.42 6.29
CA VAL A 122 -5.53 4.52 7.12
C VAL A 122 -6.58 5.62 7.20
N PRO A 123 -6.99 6.08 8.41
CA PRO A 123 -7.83 7.25 8.55
C PRO A 123 -7.21 8.47 7.85
N SER A 124 -8.02 9.27 7.15
CA SER A 124 -7.55 10.38 6.30
C SER A 124 -6.65 11.37 7.05
N GLN A 125 -6.92 11.59 8.34
CA GLN A 125 -6.11 12.48 9.18
C GLN A 125 -4.67 12.01 9.38
N GLU A 126 -4.38 10.71 9.25
CA GLU A 126 -3.05 10.11 9.43
C GLU A 126 -2.28 9.97 8.09
N ILE A 127 -2.97 10.03 6.95
CA ILE A 127 -2.36 9.89 5.62
C ILE A 127 -1.18 10.87 5.44
N PRO A 128 -1.28 12.18 5.77
CA PRO A 128 -0.15 13.10 5.59
C PRO A 128 1.11 12.72 6.38
N ARG A 129 0.95 12.16 7.59
CA ARG A 129 2.07 11.68 8.41
C ARG A 129 2.72 10.47 7.77
N ILE A 130 1.92 9.46 7.46
CA ILE A 130 2.40 8.20 6.88
C ILE A 130 3.09 8.45 5.53
N LEU A 131 2.53 9.29 4.68
CA LEU A 131 3.17 9.63 3.40
C LEU A 131 4.52 10.32 3.58
N ARG A 132 4.71 11.16 4.60
CA ARG A 132 6.03 11.73 4.92
C ARG A 132 7.03 10.67 5.39
N GLU A 133 6.60 9.68 6.17
CA GLU A 133 7.44 8.55 6.59
C GLU A 133 7.83 7.68 5.37
N LEU A 134 6.88 7.42 4.46
CA LEU A 134 7.15 6.73 3.21
C LEU A 134 8.07 7.55 2.28
N HIS A 135 7.92 8.87 2.24
CA HIS A 135 8.84 9.74 1.53
C HIS A 135 10.27 9.65 2.09
N ALA A 136 10.43 9.64 3.42
CA ALA A 136 11.73 9.57 4.06
C ALA A 136 12.45 8.22 3.83
N THR A 137 11.72 7.11 3.76
CA THR A 137 12.31 5.78 3.54
C THR A 137 12.71 5.51 2.08
N LEU A 138 12.09 6.19 1.13
CA LEU A 138 12.45 6.13 -0.28
C LEU A 138 13.80 6.82 -0.52
N LYS A 139 14.61 6.33 -1.44
CA LYS A 139 15.80 7.04 -1.95
C LYS A 139 15.38 8.30 -2.73
N PRO A 140 16.26 9.28 -2.91
CA PRO A 140 15.99 10.41 -3.82
C PRO A 140 15.55 9.91 -5.21
N ARG A 141 14.49 10.48 -5.75
CA ARG A 141 13.85 10.12 -7.04
C ARG A 141 13.23 8.73 -7.12
N ALA A 142 13.18 7.98 -6.02
CA ALA A 142 12.50 6.70 -5.95
C ALA A 142 10.97 6.84 -6.13
N VAL A 143 10.28 5.72 -6.33
CA VAL A 143 8.87 5.70 -6.76
C VAL A 143 7.97 5.08 -5.69
N LEU A 144 6.84 5.72 -5.42
CA LEU A 144 5.74 5.13 -4.67
C LEU A 144 4.60 4.78 -5.63
N PHE A 145 4.17 3.53 -5.60
CA PHE A 145 2.92 3.06 -6.20
C PHE A 145 1.85 2.94 -5.13
N SER A 146 0.65 3.40 -5.40
CA SER A 146 -0.52 3.11 -4.59
C SER A 146 -1.72 2.68 -5.44
N SER A 147 -2.50 1.74 -4.94
CA SER A 147 -3.80 1.35 -5.51
C SER A 147 -4.82 1.29 -4.39
N ASN A 148 -5.85 2.13 -4.47
CA ASN A 148 -6.90 2.23 -3.46
C ASN A 148 -8.28 2.16 -4.13
N PRO A 149 -9.32 1.69 -3.42
CA PRO A 149 -10.69 1.86 -3.88
C PRO A 149 -10.98 3.36 -4.08
N HIS A 150 -11.50 3.70 -5.25
CA HIS A 150 -11.92 5.07 -5.54
C HIS A 150 -13.29 5.35 -4.92
N GLY A 151 -13.43 6.47 -4.24
CA GLY A 151 -14.68 6.89 -3.61
C GLY A 151 -14.97 8.38 -3.81
N HIS A 152 -15.72 8.96 -2.90
CA HIS A 152 -16.17 10.36 -2.93
C HIS A 152 -15.72 11.14 -1.70
N ASP A 153 -14.51 10.80 -1.19
CA ASP A 153 -13.90 11.40 0.01
C ASP A 153 -14.64 11.08 1.31
N GLU A 154 -15.21 9.88 1.36
CA GLU A 154 -15.83 9.32 2.55
C GLU A 154 -14.90 8.36 3.28
N GLU A 155 -15.03 8.28 4.60
CA GLU A 155 -14.33 7.31 5.43
C GLU A 155 -15.22 6.78 6.56
N GLY A 156 -14.96 5.56 7.01
CA GLY A 156 -15.71 4.94 8.08
C GLY A 156 -15.58 3.41 8.11
N TRP A 157 -16.46 2.82 8.89
CA TRP A 157 -16.52 1.37 9.06
C TRP A 157 -17.27 0.71 7.91
N ASN A 158 -16.61 -0.27 7.28
CA ASN A 158 -17.23 -1.21 6.37
C ASN A 158 -17.14 -2.61 7.01
N ASN A 159 -18.24 -3.04 7.60
CA ASN A 159 -18.29 -4.19 8.52
C ASN A 159 -17.31 -4.00 9.68
N CYS A 160 -16.27 -4.85 9.79
CA CYS A 160 -15.26 -4.79 10.84
C CYS A 160 -13.93 -4.16 10.37
N ARG A 161 -13.91 -3.45 9.27
CA ARG A 161 -12.71 -2.79 8.73
C ARG A 161 -12.96 -1.30 8.57
N TYR A 162 -12.01 -0.50 8.98
CA TYR A 162 -12.01 0.92 8.65
C TYR A 162 -11.52 1.12 7.23
N GLY A 163 -12.12 2.04 6.49
CA GLY A 163 -11.71 2.39 5.14
C GLY A 163 -11.93 3.87 4.84
N ALA A 164 -10.99 4.47 4.11
CA ALA A 164 -11.05 5.82 3.57
C ALA A 164 -10.98 5.75 2.04
N TYR A 165 -11.97 6.31 1.38
CA TYR A 165 -12.21 6.16 -0.05
C TYR A 165 -12.12 7.53 -0.71
N HIS A 166 -10.94 7.83 -1.27
CA HIS A 166 -10.63 9.16 -1.79
C HIS A 166 -10.92 9.30 -3.28
N THR A 167 -11.30 10.52 -3.67
CA THR A 167 -11.22 10.95 -5.08
C THR A 167 -9.76 11.06 -5.51
N LEU A 168 -9.51 11.13 -6.82
CA LEU A 168 -8.17 11.40 -7.36
C LEU A 168 -7.63 12.75 -6.87
N GLU A 169 -8.48 13.77 -6.81
CA GLU A 169 -8.11 15.12 -6.38
C GLU A 169 -7.64 15.14 -4.92
N ALA A 170 -8.39 14.51 -4.02
CA ALA A 170 -8.02 14.43 -2.61
C ALA A 170 -6.72 13.62 -2.43
N TRP A 171 -6.61 12.47 -3.09
CA TRP A 171 -5.39 11.66 -3.05
C TRP A 171 -4.18 12.42 -3.58
N ARG A 172 -4.33 13.13 -4.70
CA ARG A 172 -3.32 14.02 -5.26
C ARG A 172 -2.88 15.11 -4.28
N GLY A 173 -3.83 15.72 -3.57
CA GLY A 173 -3.55 16.71 -2.53
C GLY A 173 -2.66 16.15 -1.40
N PHE A 174 -2.94 14.95 -0.90
CA PHE A 174 -2.13 14.28 0.10
C PHE A 174 -0.71 13.99 -0.40
N MET A 175 -0.59 13.46 -1.61
CA MET A 175 0.70 13.09 -2.19
C MET A 175 1.59 14.31 -2.46
N LEU A 176 1.04 15.36 -3.08
CA LEU A 176 1.76 16.61 -3.32
C LEU A 176 2.18 17.28 -2.00
N GLY A 177 1.29 17.31 -1.00
CA GLY A 177 1.57 17.83 0.34
C GLY A 177 2.65 17.07 1.12
N ALA A 178 2.91 15.81 0.75
CA ALA A 178 3.99 15.00 1.31
C ALA A 178 5.31 15.05 0.52
N GLY A 179 5.40 15.87 -0.55
CA GLY A 179 6.62 16.07 -1.32
C GLY A 179 6.79 15.10 -2.50
N PHE A 180 5.72 14.46 -2.94
CA PHE A 180 5.73 13.62 -4.14
C PHE A 180 5.30 14.42 -5.38
N MET A 181 5.75 13.97 -6.55
CA MET A 181 5.33 14.44 -7.86
C MET A 181 4.59 13.33 -8.60
N GLU A 182 3.42 13.61 -9.17
CA GLU A 182 2.67 12.62 -9.95
C GLU A 182 3.43 12.24 -11.22
N LEU A 183 3.54 10.94 -11.45
CA LEU A 183 4.06 10.38 -12.70
C LEU A 183 2.92 9.96 -13.64
N THR A 184 1.95 9.24 -13.10
CA THR A 184 0.76 8.80 -13.83
C THR A 184 -0.30 8.25 -12.88
N HIS A 185 -1.51 8.10 -13.37
CA HIS A 185 -2.57 7.35 -12.71
C HIS A 185 -3.42 6.60 -13.75
N TYR A 186 -4.13 5.60 -13.29
CA TYR A 186 -5.09 4.84 -14.10
C TYR A 186 -6.13 4.16 -13.22
N TYR A 187 -7.23 3.74 -13.85
CA TYR A 187 -8.30 3.03 -13.15
C TYR A 187 -8.34 1.56 -13.55
N ARG A 188 -8.81 0.71 -12.64
CA ARG A 188 -8.87 -0.74 -12.84
C ARG A 188 -10.23 -1.33 -12.51
N PRO A 189 -10.61 -2.49 -13.12
CA PRO A 189 -9.84 -3.22 -14.13
C PRO A 189 -9.74 -2.47 -15.47
N ALA A 190 -8.66 -2.70 -16.21
CA ALA A 190 -8.46 -2.06 -17.51
C ALA A 190 -9.47 -2.56 -18.55
N GLY A 191 -9.77 -1.73 -19.57
CA GLY A 191 -10.64 -2.11 -20.69
C GLY A 191 -12.14 -2.03 -20.39
N LEU A 192 -12.54 -1.66 -19.19
CA LEU A 192 -13.94 -1.44 -18.83
C LEU A 192 -14.29 0.06 -18.82
N PRO A 193 -15.59 0.42 -18.94
CA PRO A 193 -16.05 1.78 -18.71
C PRO A 193 -15.65 2.29 -17.32
N ARG A 194 -15.46 3.61 -17.17
CA ARG A 194 -14.96 4.23 -15.92
C ARG A 194 -15.80 3.84 -14.70
N GLU A 195 -17.10 3.73 -14.83
CA GLU A 195 -18.04 3.40 -13.77
C GLU A 195 -17.85 1.96 -13.25
N GLN A 196 -17.20 1.11 -14.04
CA GLN A 196 -16.87 -0.26 -13.68
C GLN A 196 -15.42 -0.43 -13.24
N GLN A 197 -14.71 0.66 -13.03
CA GLN A 197 -13.31 0.70 -12.60
C GLN A 197 -13.19 1.28 -11.18
N PRO A 198 -13.51 0.51 -10.13
CA PRO A 198 -13.58 1.02 -8.76
C PRO A 198 -12.22 1.27 -8.11
N TRP A 199 -11.10 0.92 -8.77
CA TRP A 199 -9.76 1.08 -8.22
C TRP A 199 -9.01 2.20 -8.90
N LEU A 200 -8.47 3.12 -8.11
CA LEU A 200 -7.53 4.15 -8.52
C LEU A 200 -6.10 3.66 -8.23
N ALA A 201 -5.33 3.45 -9.28
CA ALA A 201 -3.90 3.20 -9.20
C ALA A 201 -3.10 4.45 -9.60
N SER A 202 -2.05 4.78 -8.87
CA SER A 202 -1.23 5.97 -9.12
C SER A 202 0.22 5.76 -8.77
N LEU A 203 1.10 6.45 -9.51
CA LEU A 203 2.55 6.40 -9.34
C LEU A 203 3.10 7.79 -9.08
N TRP A 204 4.00 7.87 -8.13
CA TRP A 204 4.50 9.12 -7.57
C TRP A 204 6.02 9.04 -7.41
N ARG A 205 6.72 10.09 -7.80
CA ARG A 205 8.16 10.21 -7.59
C ARG A 205 8.44 11.03 -6.33
N ARG A 206 9.34 10.54 -5.50
CA ARG A 206 9.92 11.35 -4.44
C ARG A 206 10.67 12.54 -5.05
N ASN A 207 10.30 13.77 -4.71
CA ASN A 207 11.09 14.95 -5.04
C ASN A 207 12.49 14.86 -4.39
N PRO A 208 13.50 15.48 -5.01
CA PRO A 208 14.85 15.53 -4.43
C PRO A 208 14.88 16.07 -3.02
#